data_a024e442b5ec2acb213b1a48fbf39165
#
_entry.id   a024e442b5ec2acb213b1a48fbf39165
#
_cell.length_a   1.000
_cell.length_b   1.000
_cell.length_c   1.000
_cell.angle_alpha   90.00
_cell.angle_beta   90.00
_cell.angle_gamma   90.00
#
_symmetry.space_group_name_H-M   'P 1'
#
loop_
_entity.id
_entity.type
_entity.pdbx_description
1 polymer ?
#
loop_
_entity_poly.entity_id
_entity_poly.type
_entity_poly.pdbx_seq_one_letter_code
_entity_poly.pdbx_strand_id
1 'polypeptide(L)'
;MSGFFEQAKSKVCLSEGTHATMRPLVSTWEQRKLGEFGSVAMCKRIYKEQTSEQGDVPFFKIGTFGTDPDAFISNELFDYFKRTYPYPTPGTLLISAAGSIGRVVEYQGEKAYFQDSNIVWLEHDHRLNDTFLKPLYSQIEWGLEGSTIKRLYNKDLLSAEVTIPGSGEQKEIGRFFAKLDDLITLHQREPPHTMKEGKNANRYQWRIAFLRLLLAMD
;
A
#
# COMPACT_ATOMS: atom_id res chain seq x y z
N MET A 1 10.89 7.67 16.42
CA MET A 1 9.49 7.18 16.36
C MET A 1 9.34 5.67 16.54
N SER A 2 10.29 5.03 17.22
CA SER A 2 10.26 3.59 17.54
C SER A 2 9.31 3.18 18.68
N GLY A 3 8.67 4.14 19.36
CA GLY A 3 7.87 3.89 20.56
C GLY A 3 6.43 3.39 20.33
N PHE A 4 5.90 3.47 19.11
CA PHE A 4 4.48 3.19 18.86
C PHE A 4 4.12 1.70 18.91
N PHE A 5 5.02 0.83 18.44
CA PHE A 5 4.81 -0.61 18.48
C PHE A 5 5.10 -1.26 19.84
N GLU A 6 5.83 -0.56 20.70
CA GLU A 6 6.16 -1.10 22.03
C GLU A 6 4.97 -1.01 22.99
N GLN A 7 4.08 -0.01 22.84
CA GLN A 7 2.90 0.14 23.71
C GLN A 7 1.73 -0.78 23.33
N ALA A 8 1.64 -1.24 22.07
CA ALA A 8 0.62 -2.24 21.69
C ALA A 8 0.84 -3.62 22.35
N LYS A 9 2.03 -3.87 22.88
CA LYS A 9 2.40 -5.14 23.54
C LYS A 9 1.73 -5.36 24.91
N SER A 10 1.15 -4.35 25.53
CA SER A 10 0.78 -4.42 26.96
C SER A 10 -0.72 -4.44 27.27
N LYS A 11 -1.63 -4.28 26.30
CA LYS A 11 -3.05 -4.02 26.62
C LYS A 11 -4.11 -4.98 26.07
N VAL A 12 -3.76 -6.21 25.68
CA VAL A 12 -4.80 -7.23 25.39
C VAL A 12 -4.69 -8.37 26.41
N CYS A 13 -5.16 -8.12 27.60
CA CYS A 13 -5.52 -9.20 28.53
C CYS A 13 -6.45 -8.67 29.61
N LEU A 14 -7.76 -8.80 29.44
CA LEU A 14 -8.74 -8.88 30.54
C LEU A 14 -10.05 -9.53 30.01
N SER A 15 -10.21 -10.83 30.23
CA SER A 15 -11.47 -11.44 30.60
C SER A 15 -11.18 -12.72 31.40
N GLU A 16 -11.69 -12.75 32.61
CA GLU A 16 -11.50 -13.81 33.60
C GLU A 16 -12.23 -15.11 33.22
N GLY A 17 -11.62 -16.23 33.56
CA GLY A 17 -12.31 -17.49 33.82
C GLY A 17 -11.95 -18.66 32.93
N THR A 18 -10.90 -19.35 33.25
CA THR A 18 -10.68 -20.79 33.34
C THR A 18 -9.19 -21.12 33.31
N HIS A 19 -8.70 -21.98 34.20
CA HIS A 19 -7.31 -22.44 34.27
C HIS A 19 -6.87 -23.13 32.97
N ALA A 20 -6.48 -22.32 31.99
CA ALA A 20 -5.66 -22.73 30.86
C ALA A 20 -4.28 -22.08 31.08
N THR A 21 -3.23 -22.87 31.17
CA THR A 21 -1.84 -22.42 31.18
C THR A 21 -1.63 -21.45 30.02
N MET A 22 -1.73 -20.15 30.31
CA MET A 22 -1.39 -19.10 29.37
C MET A 22 0.11 -19.22 29.06
N ARG A 23 0.43 -19.78 27.91
CA ARG A 23 1.71 -19.47 27.27
C ARG A 23 1.64 -17.96 26.94
N PRO A 24 2.58 -17.15 27.40
CA PRO A 24 2.65 -15.78 26.93
C PRO A 24 2.83 -15.85 25.42
N LEU A 25 1.82 -15.41 24.66
CA LEU A 25 1.98 -15.07 23.24
C LEU A 25 2.89 -13.83 23.18
N VAL A 26 4.17 -14.01 23.46
CA VAL A 26 5.18 -13.04 23.07
C VAL A 26 5.28 -13.21 21.56
N SER A 27 4.42 -12.52 20.83
CA SER A 27 4.59 -12.33 19.41
C SER A 27 5.88 -11.54 19.24
N THR A 28 6.97 -12.24 18.92
CA THR A 28 8.24 -11.60 18.63
C THR A 28 8.13 -10.99 17.24
N TRP A 29 7.94 -9.69 17.20
CA TRP A 29 8.04 -8.94 15.95
C TRP A 29 9.49 -8.96 15.49
N GLU A 30 9.71 -9.35 14.26
CA GLU A 30 11.04 -9.50 13.68
C GLU A 30 11.35 -8.33 12.75
N GLN A 31 12.52 -7.72 12.94
CA GLN A 31 13.03 -6.73 11.99
C GLN A 31 13.64 -7.46 10.79
N ARG A 32 13.15 -7.16 9.61
CA ARG A 32 13.49 -7.81 8.34
C ARG A 32 13.59 -6.79 7.22
N LYS A 33 14.25 -7.14 6.11
CA LYS A 33 14.22 -6.35 4.88
C LYS A 33 13.13 -6.86 3.95
N LEU A 34 12.46 -5.96 3.24
CA LEU A 34 11.41 -6.35 2.28
C LEU A 34 11.92 -7.33 1.22
N GLY A 35 13.19 -7.20 0.80
CA GLY A 35 13.82 -8.11 -0.16
C GLY A 35 13.98 -9.56 0.31
N GLU A 36 13.78 -9.85 1.60
CA GLU A 36 13.77 -11.22 2.11
C GLU A 36 12.48 -11.97 1.77
N PHE A 37 11.44 -11.25 1.43
CA PHE A 37 10.10 -11.79 1.16
C PHE A 37 9.79 -11.89 -0.33
N GLY A 38 10.54 -11.20 -1.19
CA GLY A 38 10.24 -11.20 -2.60
C GLY A 38 11.14 -10.28 -3.44
N SER A 39 10.65 -9.94 -4.61
CA SER A 39 11.37 -9.12 -5.58
C SER A 39 10.48 -7.99 -6.11
N VAL A 40 11.09 -6.96 -6.67
CA VAL A 40 10.35 -5.88 -7.33
C VAL A 40 9.95 -6.32 -8.74
N ALA A 41 8.67 -6.22 -9.03
CA ALA A 41 8.13 -6.42 -10.36
C ALA A 41 7.55 -5.12 -10.93
N MET A 42 7.45 -5.06 -12.25
CA MET A 42 6.87 -3.95 -12.99
C MET A 42 6.36 -4.44 -14.35
N CYS A 43 5.43 -3.70 -14.95
CA CYS A 43 4.96 -3.97 -16.29
C CYS A 43 6.07 -3.77 -17.33
N LYS A 44 5.93 -4.42 -18.48
CA LYS A 44 6.79 -4.18 -19.64
C LYS A 44 6.61 -2.76 -20.17
N ARG A 45 7.71 -2.13 -20.58
CA ARG A 45 7.71 -0.78 -21.13
C ARG A 45 6.81 -0.63 -22.34
N ILE A 46 5.99 0.42 -22.30
CA ILE A 46 5.22 0.94 -23.42
C ILE A 46 5.92 2.20 -23.92
N TYR A 47 6.17 2.27 -25.22
CA TYR A 47 6.74 3.44 -25.87
C TYR A 47 5.65 4.40 -26.31
N LYS A 48 6.00 5.68 -26.49
CA LYS A 48 5.05 6.75 -26.86
C LYS A 48 4.28 6.43 -28.14
N GLU A 49 4.95 5.82 -29.11
CA GLU A 49 4.39 5.42 -30.41
C GLU A 49 3.34 4.31 -30.30
N GLN A 50 3.29 3.61 -29.17
CA GLN A 50 2.33 2.55 -28.86
C GLN A 50 1.13 3.06 -28.07
N THR A 51 1.09 4.37 -27.76
CA THR A 51 0.01 5.01 -27.02
C THR A 51 -0.78 5.96 -27.88
N SER A 52 -2.04 6.20 -27.52
CA SER A 52 -2.94 7.17 -28.14
C SER A 52 -3.63 8.00 -27.05
N GLU A 53 -4.23 9.14 -27.43
CA GLU A 53 -5.03 9.96 -26.51
C GLU A 53 -6.40 9.36 -26.22
N GLN A 54 -6.85 8.44 -27.07
CA GLN A 54 -8.09 7.69 -26.92
C GLN A 54 -7.85 6.23 -27.31
N GLY A 55 -8.47 5.30 -26.63
CA GLY A 55 -8.28 3.88 -26.91
C GLY A 55 -9.02 2.97 -25.93
N ASP A 56 -8.74 1.67 -26.05
CA ASP A 56 -9.50 0.65 -25.35
C ASP A 56 -9.06 0.44 -23.91
N VAL A 57 -7.75 0.55 -23.65
CA VAL A 57 -7.15 0.21 -22.36
C VAL A 57 -6.41 1.40 -21.79
N PRO A 58 -6.83 1.92 -20.65
CA PRO A 58 -6.13 2.99 -19.95
C PRO A 58 -4.66 2.64 -19.67
N PHE A 59 -3.76 3.57 -19.99
CA PHE A 59 -2.34 3.48 -19.67
C PHE A 59 -1.97 4.54 -18.63
N PHE A 60 -1.74 4.10 -17.41
CA PHE A 60 -1.39 4.98 -16.30
C PHE A 60 0.10 5.27 -16.27
N LYS A 61 0.44 6.53 -16.52
CA LYS A 61 1.78 7.09 -16.30
C LYS A 61 1.92 7.54 -14.83
N ILE A 62 3.13 7.86 -14.41
CA ILE A 62 3.37 8.33 -13.05
C ILE A 62 2.57 9.60 -12.73
N GLY A 63 2.34 10.47 -13.71
CA GLY A 63 1.55 11.71 -13.54
C GLY A 63 0.05 11.46 -13.35
N THR A 64 -0.47 10.36 -13.89
CA THR A 64 -1.89 9.98 -13.81
C THR A 64 -2.15 8.82 -12.84
N PHE A 65 -1.13 8.35 -12.15
CA PHE A 65 -1.23 7.22 -11.24
C PHE A 65 -2.22 7.49 -10.09
N GLY A 66 -3.32 6.74 -10.05
CA GLY A 66 -4.41 6.89 -9.10
C GLY A 66 -5.33 8.11 -9.34
N THR A 67 -5.36 8.60 -10.59
CA THR A 67 -6.30 9.61 -11.10
C THR A 67 -6.81 9.17 -12.47
N ASP A 68 -7.44 10.06 -13.25
CA ASP A 68 -7.91 9.74 -14.59
C ASP A 68 -6.75 9.56 -15.58
N PRO A 69 -6.80 8.56 -16.48
CA PRO A 69 -5.76 8.33 -17.48
C PRO A 69 -5.80 9.39 -18.58
N ASP A 70 -4.63 9.72 -19.13
CA ASP A 70 -4.46 10.62 -20.29
C ASP A 70 -3.82 9.92 -21.49
N ALA A 71 -3.66 8.61 -21.43
CA ALA A 71 -3.12 7.80 -22.49
C ALA A 71 -3.76 6.41 -22.49
N PHE A 72 -3.79 5.79 -23.67
CA PHE A 72 -4.43 4.48 -23.88
C PHE A 72 -3.55 3.62 -24.78
N ILE A 73 -3.75 2.30 -24.70
CA ILE A 73 -3.15 1.30 -25.60
C ILE A 73 -4.23 0.42 -26.22
N SER A 74 -3.90 -0.29 -27.30
CA SER A 74 -4.84 -1.21 -27.93
C SER A 74 -5.07 -2.47 -27.09
N ASN A 75 -6.20 -3.13 -27.32
CA ASN A 75 -6.51 -4.42 -26.70
C ASN A 75 -5.47 -5.50 -27.05
N GLU A 76 -5.01 -5.55 -28.30
CA GLU A 76 -4.04 -6.54 -28.77
C GLU A 76 -2.71 -6.41 -28.03
N LEU A 77 -2.22 -5.17 -27.84
CA LEU A 77 -0.97 -4.91 -27.13
C LEU A 77 -1.10 -5.27 -25.64
N PHE A 78 -2.23 -4.90 -25.04
CA PHE A 78 -2.54 -5.24 -23.65
C PHE A 78 -2.56 -6.74 -23.44
N ASP A 79 -3.32 -7.49 -24.24
CA ASP A 79 -3.49 -8.93 -24.10
C ASP A 79 -2.17 -9.68 -24.34
N TYR A 80 -1.38 -9.23 -25.29
CA TYR A 80 -0.04 -9.77 -25.54
C TYR A 80 0.89 -9.54 -24.35
N PHE A 81 0.97 -8.29 -23.82
CA PHE A 81 1.88 -7.95 -22.74
C PHE A 81 1.48 -8.59 -21.42
N LYS A 82 0.19 -8.60 -21.10
CA LYS A 82 -0.34 -9.25 -19.91
C LYS A 82 -0.05 -10.75 -19.86
N ARG A 83 -0.08 -11.41 -21.00
CA ARG A 83 0.20 -12.85 -21.11
C ARG A 83 1.69 -13.16 -21.05
N THR A 84 2.54 -12.25 -21.54
CA THR A 84 3.95 -12.53 -21.82
C THR A 84 4.88 -12.01 -20.73
N TYR A 85 4.49 -10.96 -20.03
CA TYR A 85 5.33 -10.24 -19.07
C TYR A 85 4.67 -10.16 -17.70
N PRO A 86 5.43 -9.80 -16.64
CA PRO A 86 4.86 -9.56 -15.31
C PRO A 86 3.71 -8.55 -15.38
N TYR A 87 2.63 -8.90 -14.69
CA TYR A 87 1.43 -8.09 -14.62
C TYR A 87 0.76 -8.27 -13.25
N PRO A 88 0.25 -7.21 -12.60
CA PRO A 88 -0.31 -7.31 -11.27
C PRO A 88 -1.61 -8.12 -11.26
N THR A 89 -1.86 -8.82 -10.16
CA THR A 89 -3.13 -9.50 -9.89
C THR A 89 -4.03 -8.61 -9.02
N PRO A 90 -5.37 -8.80 -9.02
CA PRO A 90 -6.25 -8.08 -8.10
C PRO A 90 -5.78 -8.18 -6.65
N GLY A 91 -5.74 -7.06 -5.94
CA GLY A 91 -5.18 -6.94 -4.60
C GLY A 91 -3.71 -6.53 -4.55
N THR A 92 -2.96 -6.60 -5.67
CA THR A 92 -1.57 -6.13 -5.72
C THR A 92 -1.48 -4.64 -5.38
N LEU A 93 -0.58 -4.28 -4.47
CA LEU A 93 -0.30 -2.90 -4.11
C LEU A 93 0.76 -2.31 -5.03
N LEU A 94 0.35 -1.44 -5.93
CA LEU A 94 1.23 -0.71 -6.83
C LEU A 94 1.81 0.51 -6.10
N ILE A 95 3.11 0.77 -6.28
CA ILE A 95 3.86 1.81 -5.59
C ILE A 95 4.46 2.76 -6.63
N SER A 96 4.31 4.07 -6.41
CA SER A 96 5.01 5.06 -7.22
C SER A 96 6.50 5.13 -6.84
N ALA A 97 7.37 4.87 -7.81
CA ALA A 97 8.83 4.93 -7.66
C ALA A 97 9.42 6.28 -8.11
N ALA A 98 8.59 7.21 -8.59
CA ALA A 98 8.99 8.55 -9.01
C ALA A 98 7.87 9.56 -8.70
N GLY A 99 8.15 10.85 -8.78
CA GLY A 99 7.17 11.90 -8.47
C GLY A 99 6.77 11.88 -7.00
N SER A 100 5.52 11.58 -6.70
CA SER A 100 5.02 11.38 -5.32
C SER A 100 5.41 9.98 -4.84
N ILE A 101 6.69 9.79 -4.49
CA ILE A 101 7.25 8.50 -4.11
C ILE A 101 6.51 7.90 -2.92
N GLY A 102 6.31 6.56 -2.96
CA GLY A 102 5.62 5.83 -1.91
C GLY A 102 4.10 5.96 -1.92
N ARG A 103 3.51 6.60 -2.95
CA ARG A 103 2.07 6.55 -3.15
C ARG A 103 1.67 5.12 -3.51
N VAL A 104 0.74 4.56 -2.75
CA VAL A 104 0.25 3.19 -2.94
C VAL A 104 -1.16 3.21 -3.50
N VAL A 105 -1.40 2.42 -4.55
CA VAL A 105 -2.71 2.19 -5.14
C VAL A 105 -2.92 0.67 -5.24
N GLU A 106 -4.04 0.19 -4.73
CA GLU A 106 -4.42 -1.21 -4.83
C GLU A 106 -5.07 -1.47 -6.19
N TYR A 107 -4.53 -2.42 -6.93
CA TYR A 107 -5.08 -2.85 -8.21
C TYR A 107 -6.34 -3.70 -7.98
N GLN A 108 -7.47 -3.25 -8.51
CA GLN A 108 -8.78 -3.89 -8.28
C GLN A 108 -9.15 -4.92 -9.36
N GLY A 109 -8.29 -5.12 -10.37
CA GLY A 109 -8.54 -6.05 -11.48
C GLY A 109 -9.14 -5.41 -12.73
N GLU A 110 -9.24 -4.10 -12.77
CA GLU A 110 -9.67 -3.33 -13.94
C GLU A 110 -8.75 -3.55 -15.13
N LYS A 111 -9.29 -3.43 -16.34
CA LYS A 111 -8.49 -3.50 -17.57
C LYS A 111 -7.69 -2.21 -17.72
N ALA A 112 -6.43 -2.22 -17.28
CA ALA A 112 -5.54 -1.07 -17.27
C ALA A 112 -4.08 -1.50 -17.41
N TYR A 113 -3.19 -0.64 -17.88
CA TYR A 113 -1.77 -0.90 -17.95
C TYR A 113 -0.97 0.19 -17.26
N PHE A 114 0.20 -0.15 -16.72
CA PHE A 114 0.96 0.73 -15.83
C PHE A 114 2.36 0.99 -16.37
N GLN A 115 2.83 2.23 -16.21
CA GLN A 115 4.15 2.65 -16.67
C GLN A 115 5.26 1.88 -15.93
N ASP A 116 6.15 1.27 -16.70
CA ASP A 116 7.34 0.57 -16.21
C ASP A 116 8.24 1.46 -15.35
N SER A 117 9.01 0.86 -14.47
CA SER A 117 10.04 1.48 -13.62
C SER A 117 9.61 2.68 -12.75
N ASN A 118 8.48 3.30 -13.02
CA ASN A 118 7.89 4.38 -12.22
C ASN A 118 6.71 3.90 -11.38
N ILE A 119 6.06 2.82 -11.79
CA ILE A 119 5.01 2.13 -11.04
C ILE A 119 5.45 0.68 -10.90
N VAL A 120 5.71 0.27 -9.66
CA VAL A 120 6.27 -1.03 -9.33
C VAL A 120 5.46 -1.69 -8.22
N TRP A 121 5.66 -2.99 -7.99
CA TRP A 121 5.12 -3.69 -6.83
C TRP A 121 6.11 -4.69 -6.27
N LEU A 122 5.90 -5.10 -5.03
CA LEU A 122 6.62 -6.22 -4.43
C LEU A 122 5.87 -7.51 -4.78
N GLU A 123 6.52 -8.39 -5.52
CA GLU A 123 6.07 -9.77 -5.71
C GLU A 123 6.62 -10.60 -4.56
N HIS A 124 5.75 -10.94 -3.59
CA HIS A 124 6.17 -11.55 -2.33
C HIS A 124 5.57 -12.94 -2.14
N ASP A 125 6.16 -13.70 -1.25
CA ASP A 125 5.69 -15.02 -0.86
C ASP A 125 4.65 -14.97 0.29
N HIS A 126 4.18 -16.15 0.68
CA HIS A 126 3.14 -16.36 1.70
C HIS A 126 3.50 -15.91 3.13
N ARG A 127 4.76 -15.51 3.39
CA ARG A 127 5.20 -15.00 4.70
C ARG A 127 4.68 -13.60 4.97
N LEU A 128 4.37 -12.83 3.92
CA LEU A 128 3.67 -11.55 4.00
C LEU A 128 2.21 -11.74 3.61
N ASN A 129 1.32 -11.12 4.38
CA ASN A 129 -0.09 -11.11 4.08
C ASN A 129 -0.46 -9.83 3.32
N ASP A 130 -1.17 -9.95 2.18
CA ASP A 130 -1.54 -8.83 1.30
C ASP A 130 -2.26 -7.71 2.07
N THR A 131 -3.19 -8.08 2.95
CA THR A 131 -3.95 -7.09 3.73
C THR A 131 -3.09 -6.35 4.75
N PHE A 132 -1.96 -6.94 5.18
CA PHE A 132 -0.99 -6.32 6.09
C PHE A 132 -0.03 -5.38 5.37
N LEU A 133 0.26 -5.62 4.08
CA LEU A 133 1.20 -4.79 3.32
C LEU A 133 0.79 -3.31 3.25
N LYS A 134 -0.51 -3.04 3.12
CA LYS A 134 -1.00 -1.65 3.01
C LYS A 134 -0.70 -0.81 4.26
N PRO A 135 -1.03 -1.24 5.50
CA PRO A 135 -0.58 -0.56 6.70
C PRO A 135 0.94 -0.59 6.88
N LEU A 136 1.63 -1.65 6.45
CA LEU A 136 3.08 -1.73 6.52
C LEU A 136 3.74 -0.65 5.66
N TYR A 137 3.34 -0.50 4.41
CA TYR A 137 3.88 0.53 3.52
C TYR A 137 3.66 1.97 4.02
N SER A 138 2.61 2.21 4.78
CA SER A 138 2.35 3.52 5.37
C SER A 138 3.34 3.89 6.50
N GLN A 139 4.08 2.92 7.03
CA GLN A 139 5.10 3.13 8.07
C GLN A 139 6.50 3.30 7.50
N ILE A 140 6.72 2.95 6.24
CA ILE A 140 8.03 3.04 5.63
C ILE A 140 8.34 4.51 5.30
N GLU A 141 9.41 5.01 5.91
CA GLU A 141 10.02 6.27 5.47
C GLU A 141 10.86 5.95 4.23
N TRP A 142 10.32 6.24 3.05
CA TRP A 142 11.03 6.07 1.79
C TRP A 142 12.18 7.08 1.75
N GLY A 143 13.35 6.68 2.27
CA GLY A 143 14.54 7.50 2.39
C GLY A 143 14.96 8.11 1.04
N LEU A 144 14.86 9.42 0.94
CA LEU A 144 15.14 10.18 -0.28
C LEU A 144 16.29 11.14 0.01
N GLU A 145 17.48 10.60 0.27
CA GLU A 145 18.63 11.42 0.52
C GLU A 145 19.21 12.04 -0.76
N GLY A 146 19.36 13.36 -0.73
CA GLY A 146 20.38 14.09 -1.45
C GLY A 146 20.26 14.33 -2.95
N SER A 147 19.15 13.99 -3.63
CA SER A 147 19.02 14.22 -5.08
C SER A 147 17.91 15.22 -5.44
N THR A 148 18.18 16.08 -6.41
CA THR A 148 17.18 17.00 -7.00
C THR A 148 16.05 16.24 -7.71
N ILE A 149 16.34 15.02 -8.20
CA ILE A 149 15.36 14.10 -8.80
C ILE A 149 15.19 12.93 -7.83
N LYS A 150 14.13 12.97 -7.06
CA LYS A 150 13.80 11.90 -6.13
C LYS A 150 13.26 10.70 -6.89
N ARG A 151 13.86 9.54 -6.69
CA ARG A 151 13.45 8.26 -7.26
C ARG A 151 13.69 7.14 -6.26
N LEU A 152 12.72 6.24 -6.12
CA LEU A 152 12.84 5.00 -5.38
C LEU A 152 13.42 3.93 -6.33
N TYR A 153 14.65 3.50 -6.06
CA TYR A 153 15.24 2.39 -6.81
C TYR A 153 14.82 1.05 -6.20
N ASN A 154 14.83 -0.01 -7.03
CA ASN A 154 14.50 -1.35 -6.57
C ASN A 154 15.30 -1.78 -5.34
N LYS A 155 16.59 -1.44 -5.30
CA LYS A 155 17.46 -1.74 -4.15
C LYS A 155 16.99 -1.03 -2.87
N ASP A 156 16.51 0.20 -2.99
CA ASP A 156 16.05 0.98 -1.83
C ASP A 156 14.74 0.40 -1.29
N LEU A 157 13.82 0.01 -2.19
CA LEU A 157 12.60 -0.69 -1.81
C LEU A 157 12.89 -2.02 -1.12
N LEU A 158 13.78 -2.84 -1.70
CA LEU A 158 14.13 -4.15 -1.14
C LEU A 158 14.96 -4.06 0.15
N SER A 159 15.72 -2.99 0.34
CA SER A 159 16.49 -2.75 1.56
C SER A 159 15.72 -2.10 2.69
N ALA A 160 14.46 -1.67 2.44
CA ALA A 160 13.63 -1.08 3.46
C ALA A 160 13.44 -2.05 4.64
N GLU A 161 13.81 -1.59 5.83
CA GLU A 161 13.67 -2.35 7.06
C GLU A 161 12.26 -2.20 7.60
N VAL A 162 11.64 -3.34 7.88
CA VAL A 162 10.26 -3.44 8.35
C VAL A 162 10.18 -4.36 9.55
N THR A 163 9.25 -4.11 10.44
CA THR A 163 9.02 -4.98 11.59
C THR A 163 7.78 -5.82 11.32
N ILE A 164 7.96 -7.14 11.26
CA ILE A 164 6.95 -8.10 10.83
C ILE A 164 6.47 -8.94 12.01
N PRO A 165 5.16 -8.94 12.32
CA PRO A 165 4.57 -9.85 13.29
C PRO A 165 4.33 -11.23 12.71
N GLY A 166 3.94 -12.17 13.56
CA GLY A 166 3.52 -13.51 13.13
C GLY A 166 2.33 -13.47 12.17
N SER A 167 2.21 -14.48 11.31
CA SER A 167 1.18 -14.56 10.25
C SER A 167 -0.26 -14.35 10.74
N GLY A 168 -0.60 -14.85 11.93
CA GLY A 168 -1.91 -14.61 12.54
C GLY A 168 -2.16 -13.14 12.86
N GLU A 169 -1.18 -12.48 13.46
CA GLU A 169 -1.25 -11.08 13.83
C GLU A 169 -1.25 -10.16 12.61
N GLN A 170 -0.51 -10.50 11.55
CA GLN A 170 -0.59 -9.80 10.27
C GLN A 170 -2.04 -9.76 9.75
N LYS A 171 -2.75 -10.89 9.78
CA LYS A 171 -4.15 -10.98 9.34
C LYS A 171 -5.08 -10.11 10.18
N GLU A 172 -4.92 -10.13 11.50
CA GLU A 172 -5.74 -9.30 12.40
C GLU A 172 -5.50 -7.80 12.17
N ILE A 173 -4.24 -7.39 12.05
CA ILE A 173 -3.87 -6.00 11.73
C ILE A 173 -4.46 -5.59 10.37
N GLY A 174 -4.28 -6.42 9.34
CA GLY A 174 -4.81 -6.17 8.01
C GLY A 174 -6.33 -5.99 8.01
N ARG A 175 -7.07 -6.90 8.68
CA ARG A 175 -8.53 -6.81 8.82
C ARG A 175 -8.98 -5.55 9.55
N PHE A 176 -8.25 -5.16 10.60
CA PHE A 176 -8.55 -3.95 11.34
C PHE A 176 -8.44 -2.70 10.45
N PHE A 177 -7.35 -2.57 9.70
CA PHE A 177 -7.16 -1.44 8.80
C PHE A 177 -8.13 -1.45 7.61
N ALA A 178 -8.49 -2.63 7.07
CA ALA A 178 -9.51 -2.73 6.03
C ALA A 178 -10.87 -2.21 6.52
N LYS A 179 -11.30 -2.60 7.74
CA LYS A 179 -12.53 -2.09 8.34
C LYS A 179 -12.50 -0.57 8.55
N LEU A 180 -11.35 -0.01 8.94
CA LEU A 180 -11.19 1.45 9.05
C LEU A 180 -11.34 2.15 7.69
N ASP A 181 -10.75 1.59 6.64
CA ASP A 181 -10.89 2.13 5.27
C ASP A 181 -12.36 2.11 4.80
N ASP A 182 -13.09 1.04 5.09
CA ASP A 182 -14.51 0.93 4.79
C ASP A 182 -15.33 1.99 5.52
N LEU A 183 -15.11 2.15 6.83
CA LEU A 183 -15.80 3.17 7.63
C LEU A 183 -15.51 4.59 7.14
N ILE A 184 -14.28 4.90 6.81
CA ILE A 184 -13.87 6.21 6.25
C ILE A 184 -14.59 6.43 4.91
N THR A 185 -14.63 5.41 4.05
CA THR A 185 -15.29 5.49 2.74
C THR A 185 -16.79 5.69 2.87
N LEU A 186 -17.44 5.00 3.79
CA LEU A 186 -18.87 5.18 4.09
C LEU A 186 -19.18 6.59 4.58
N HIS A 187 -18.39 7.09 5.52
CA HIS A 187 -18.56 8.44 6.07
C HIS A 187 -18.35 9.55 5.01
N GLN A 188 -17.47 9.31 4.04
CA GLN A 188 -17.25 10.24 2.93
C GLN A 188 -18.36 10.21 1.86
N ARG A 189 -19.19 9.17 1.81
CA ARG A 189 -20.34 9.05 0.90
C ARG A 189 -21.60 9.71 1.45
N GLU A 190 -21.70 9.95 2.76
CA GLU A 190 -22.80 10.74 3.32
C GLU A 190 -22.61 12.19 2.90
N PRO A 191 -23.64 12.84 2.25
CA PRO A 191 -23.55 14.24 1.90
C PRO A 191 -23.41 15.07 3.18
N PRO A 192 -22.47 16.02 3.26
CA PRO A 192 -22.35 16.87 4.42
C PRO A 192 -23.62 17.69 4.57
N HIS A 193 -24.40 17.45 5.63
CA HIS A 193 -25.33 18.44 6.11
C HIS A 193 -24.52 19.68 6.49
N THR A 194 -24.53 20.65 5.59
CA THR A 194 -24.06 22.03 5.78
C THR A 194 -22.73 22.23 6.49
N MET A 195 -21.62 22.20 5.72
CA MET A 195 -20.50 23.12 5.91
C MET A 195 -19.76 23.31 4.58
N LYS A 196 -19.74 24.54 4.12
CA LYS A 196 -18.95 25.00 2.98
C LYS A 196 -17.46 25.02 3.38
N GLU A 197 -16.64 24.61 2.42
CA GLU A 197 -15.22 24.92 2.25
C GLU A 197 -14.18 24.14 3.07
N GLY A 198 -13.38 23.37 2.32
CA GLY A 198 -12.10 22.80 2.75
C GLY A 198 -11.54 21.83 1.73
N LYS A 199 -10.88 22.37 0.69
CA LYS A 199 -10.23 21.60 -0.37
C LYS A 199 -9.15 20.65 0.20
N ASN A 200 -9.15 19.40 -0.27
CA ASN A 200 -8.00 18.49 -0.32
C ASN A 200 -7.18 18.30 0.97
N ALA A 201 -7.78 17.77 2.02
CA ALA A 201 -7.03 17.13 3.09
C ALA A 201 -6.58 15.73 2.63
N ASN A 202 -5.29 15.56 2.50
CA ASN A 202 -4.62 14.32 2.13
C ASN A 202 -5.17 13.14 2.97
N ARG A 203 -5.70 12.10 2.32
CA ARG A 203 -6.30 10.89 2.95
C ARG A 203 -5.47 10.28 4.09
N TYR A 204 -4.16 10.50 4.08
CA TYR A 204 -3.22 9.98 5.07
C TYR A 204 -3.15 10.81 6.36
N GLN A 205 -3.42 12.11 6.31
CA GLN A 205 -3.36 12.96 7.51
C GLN A 205 -4.48 12.66 8.50
N TRP A 206 -5.69 12.30 8.03
CA TRP A 206 -6.80 11.90 8.90
C TRP A 206 -6.56 10.57 9.61
N ARG A 207 -5.86 9.63 8.97
CA ARG A 207 -5.46 8.35 9.59
C ARG A 207 -4.53 8.58 10.79
N ILE A 208 -3.59 9.49 10.65
CA ILE A 208 -2.63 9.86 11.73
C ILE A 208 -3.35 10.64 12.83
N ALA A 209 -4.26 11.56 12.49
CA ALA A 209 -5.01 12.34 13.45
C ALA A 209 -6.00 11.48 14.26
N PHE A 210 -6.71 10.56 13.60
CA PHE A 210 -7.67 9.65 14.25
C PHE A 210 -6.96 8.63 15.17
N LEU A 211 -5.81 8.10 14.76
CA LEU A 211 -4.97 7.26 15.61
C LEU A 211 -4.42 8.03 16.83
N ARG A 212 -4.10 9.32 16.68
CA ARG A 212 -3.72 10.18 17.81
C ARG A 212 -4.89 10.44 18.76
N LEU A 213 -6.11 10.57 18.25
CA LEU A 213 -7.31 10.77 19.05
C LEU A 213 -7.67 9.53 19.88
N LEU A 214 -7.57 8.33 19.29
CA LEU A 214 -7.80 7.06 20.01
C LEU A 214 -6.79 6.81 21.14
N LEU A 215 -5.57 7.35 21.00
CA LEU A 215 -4.52 7.22 22.03
C LEU A 215 -4.58 8.31 23.11
N ALA A 216 -5.37 9.36 22.92
CA ALA A 216 -5.56 10.45 23.91
C ALA A 216 -6.80 10.25 24.79
N MET A 217 -7.55 9.16 24.61
CA MET A 217 -8.78 8.87 25.38
C MET A 217 -8.57 7.83 26.50
N ASP A 218 -7.32 7.64 26.97
CA ASP A 218 -6.96 6.94 28.22
C ASP A 218 -6.33 7.87 29.24
#